data_e8883fd89a65cda14e0e3a0521df76ba
#
_entry.id   e8883fd89a65cda14e0e3a0521df76ba
#
_cell.length_a   1.000
_cell.length_b   1.000
_cell.length_c   1.000
_cell.angle_alpha   90.00
_cell.angle_beta   90.00
_cell.angle_gamma   90.00
#
_symmetry.space_group_name_H-M   'P 1'
#
loop_
_entity.id
_entity.type
_entity.pdbx_description
1 polymer ?
#
loop_
_entity_poly.entity_id
_entity_poly.type
_entity_poly.pdbx_seq_one_letter_code
_entity_poly.pdbx_strand_id
1 'polypeptide(L)'
;MFKNILKKTYLMFNKVKVVHSIPGRIRLFIPSLDEFPEQMKKHEGYITAIIKLKNGINSIEYSYLTNKILIEYDKAKLKEQDIVDWLNKIWKIIVDNEEVYQGMSVDEVDKNVKKFYEMLKSELEGRINQ
;
A
#
# COMPACT_ATOMS: atom_id res chain seq x y z
N MET A 1 12.62 -9.32 11.50
CA MET A 1 12.73 -7.86 11.56
C MET A 1 11.80 -7.23 10.56
N PHE A 2 11.19 -6.14 10.92
CA PHE A 2 10.22 -5.44 10.07
C PHE A 2 10.83 -5.00 8.73
N LYS A 3 12.09 -4.55 8.75
CA LYS A 3 12.83 -4.18 7.54
C LYS A 3 12.84 -5.31 6.50
N ASN A 4 13.08 -6.53 6.93
CA ASN A 4 13.12 -7.68 6.02
C ASN A 4 11.74 -7.98 5.44
N ILE A 5 10.69 -7.78 6.25
CA ILE A 5 9.30 -7.95 5.81
C ILE A 5 8.97 -6.91 4.73
N LEU A 6 9.33 -5.65 4.96
CA LEU A 6 9.09 -4.57 4.00
C LEU A 6 9.85 -4.80 2.68
N LYS A 7 11.11 -5.18 2.77
CA LYS A 7 11.93 -5.43 1.58
C LYS A 7 11.38 -6.61 0.79
N LYS A 8 11.00 -7.69 1.46
CA LYS A 8 10.37 -8.84 0.84
C LYS A 8 9.06 -8.45 0.17
N THR A 9 8.23 -7.67 0.85
CA THR A 9 6.96 -7.19 0.33
C THR A 9 7.15 -6.30 -0.88
N TYR A 10 8.14 -5.40 -0.86
CA TYR A 10 8.48 -4.56 -2.01
C TYR A 10 8.86 -5.39 -3.23
N LEU A 11 9.75 -6.37 -3.04
CA LEU A 11 10.17 -7.24 -4.13
C LEU A 11 9.00 -8.03 -4.70
N MET A 12 8.06 -8.43 -3.85
CA MET A 12 6.87 -9.14 -4.27
C MET A 12 5.82 -8.23 -4.89
N PHE A 13 5.76 -6.96 -4.47
CA PHE A 13 4.85 -5.98 -5.04
C PHE A 13 5.15 -5.72 -6.52
N ASN A 14 6.42 -5.83 -6.91
CA ASN A 14 6.81 -5.77 -8.32
C ASN A 14 6.28 -6.96 -9.11
N LYS A 15 5.77 -7.98 -8.42
CA LYS A 15 5.18 -9.17 -9.01
C LYS A 15 3.66 -9.20 -8.80
N VAL A 16 3.07 -8.07 -8.42
CA VAL A 16 1.62 -7.93 -8.30
C VAL A 16 0.98 -8.28 -9.65
N LYS A 17 -0.02 -9.14 -9.59
CA LYS A 17 -0.73 -9.56 -10.80
C LYS A 17 -2.14 -9.01 -10.79
N VAL A 18 -2.55 -8.43 -11.89
CA VAL A 18 -3.94 -8.09 -12.10
C VAL A 18 -4.69 -9.41 -12.33
N VAL A 19 -5.58 -9.73 -11.40
CA VAL A 19 -6.37 -10.97 -11.46
C VAL A 19 -7.62 -10.76 -12.28
N HIS A 20 -8.25 -9.59 -12.11
CA HIS A 20 -9.45 -9.24 -12.82
C HIS A 20 -9.52 -7.72 -12.89
N SER A 21 -9.88 -7.20 -14.05
CA SER A 21 -9.98 -5.76 -14.26
C SER A 21 -11.10 -5.45 -15.25
N ILE A 22 -12.01 -4.59 -14.80
CA ILE A 22 -13.01 -3.96 -15.67
C ILE A 22 -12.93 -2.46 -15.37
N PRO A 23 -13.42 -1.59 -16.26
CA PRO A 23 -13.40 -0.16 -15.98
C PRO A 23 -14.06 0.13 -14.63
N GLY A 24 -13.32 0.78 -13.72
CA GLY A 24 -13.81 1.15 -12.39
C GLY A 24 -13.60 0.11 -11.29
N ARG A 25 -13.07 -1.08 -11.62
CA ARG A 25 -12.87 -2.12 -10.61
C ARG A 25 -11.70 -3.02 -10.96
N ILE A 26 -10.74 -3.10 -10.08
CA ILE A 26 -9.53 -3.91 -10.28
C ILE A 26 -9.27 -4.80 -9.07
N ARG A 27 -9.01 -6.08 -9.34
CA ARG A 27 -8.60 -7.04 -8.32
C ARG A 27 -7.16 -7.42 -8.58
N LEU A 28 -6.34 -7.30 -7.53
CA LEU A 28 -4.91 -7.54 -7.60
C LEU A 28 -4.52 -8.68 -6.66
N PHE A 29 -3.68 -9.58 -7.14
CA PHE A 29 -3.06 -10.59 -6.28
C PHE A 29 -1.73 -10.05 -5.78
N ILE A 30 -1.56 -10.05 -4.44
CA ILE A 30 -0.37 -9.55 -3.78
C ILE A 30 0.29 -10.72 -3.06
N PRO A 31 1.40 -11.26 -3.60
CA PRO A 31 2.09 -12.38 -2.95
C PRO A 31 2.46 -12.04 -1.51
N SER A 32 2.26 -12.99 -0.62
CA SER A 32 2.63 -12.87 0.79
C SER A 32 1.86 -11.82 1.60
N LEU A 33 0.71 -11.35 1.10
CA LEU A 33 -0.16 -10.48 1.88
C LEU A 33 -0.58 -11.16 3.19
N ASP A 34 -0.77 -12.48 3.17
CA ASP A 34 -1.12 -13.28 4.33
C ASP A 34 0.01 -13.36 5.37
N GLU A 35 1.24 -13.04 4.99
CA GLU A 35 2.39 -13.01 5.89
C GLU A 35 2.51 -11.67 6.64
N PHE A 36 1.66 -10.71 6.34
CA PHE A 36 1.69 -9.42 7.01
C PHE A 36 1.41 -9.61 8.50
N PRO A 37 2.21 -8.96 9.40
CA PRO A 37 2.04 -9.17 10.83
C PRO A 37 0.62 -8.91 11.31
N GLU A 38 0.05 -9.84 12.08
CA GLU A 38 -1.32 -9.77 12.55
C GLU A 38 -1.60 -8.47 13.31
N GLN A 39 -0.67 -8.05 14.17
CA GLN A 39 -0.84 -6.83 14.94
C GLN A 39 -0.86 -5.56 14.10
N MET A 40 -0.35 -5.63 12.86
CA MET A 40 -0.34 -4.49 11.94
C MET A 40 -1.64 -4.39 11.14
N LYS A 41 -2.42 -5.47 11.07
CA LYS A 41 -3.69 -5.49 10.29
C LYS A 41 -4.71 -4.50 10.86
N LYS A 42 -4.67 -4.22 12.14
CA LYS A 42 -5.55 -3.22 12.78
C LYS A 42 -5.32 -1.80 12.24
N HIS A 43 -4.18 -1.57 11.59
CA HIS A 43 -3.83 -0.28 11.00
C HIS A 43 -4.19 -0.19 9.51
N GLU A 44 -4.99 -1.12 9.03
CA GLU A 44 -5.45 -1.15 7.63
C GLU A 44 -6.06 0.18 7.19
N GLY A 45 -6.74 0.88 8.12
CA GLY A 45 -7.32 2.19 7.85
C GLY A 45 -6.29 3.23 7.40
N TYR A 46 -5.07 3.18 7.92
CA TYR A 46 -4.00 4.09 7.49
C TYR A 46 -3.56 3.77 6.06
N ILE A 47 -3.45 2.50 5.73
CA ILE A 47 -3.09 2.06 4.38
C ILE A 47 -4.15 2.50 3.39
N THR A 48 -5.42 2.29 3.73
CA THR A 48 -6.56 2.72 2.91
C THR A 48 -6.52 4.23 2.68
N ALA A 49 -6.27 5.02 3.73
CA ALA A 49 -6.20 6.48 3.63
C ALA A 49 -5.09 6.92 2.68
N ILE A 50 -3.92 6.28 2.74
CA ILE A 50 -2.80 6.59 1.84
C ILE A 50 -3.16 6.26 0.39
N ILE A 51 -3.73 5.10 0.14
CA ILE A 51 -4.11 4.70 -1.22
C ILE A 51 -5.17 5.66 -1.77
N LYS A 52 -6.11 6.08 -0.95
CA LYS A 52 -7.20 6.99 -1.35
C LYS A 52 -6.76 8.44 -1.55
N LEU A 53 -5.49 8.79 -1.29
CA LEU A 53 -4.98 10.11 -1.65
C LEU A 53 -5.00 10.34 -3.15
N LYS A 54 -4.96 9.28 -3.94
CA LYS A 54 -5.12 9.38 -5.39
C LYS A 54 -6.58 9.70 -5.71
N ASN A 55 -6.79 10.87 -6.31
CA ASN A 55 -8.15 11.30 -6.67
C ASN A 55 -8.77 10.30 -7.66
N GLY A 56 -9.95 9.83 -7.33
CA GLY A 56 -10.67 8.85 -8.13
C GLY A 56 -10.74 7.46 -7.53
N ILE A 57 -9.92 7.15 -6.54
CA ILE A 57 -10.01 5.88 -5.83
C ILE A 57 -11.09 6.00 -4.77
N ASN A 58 -12.10 5.11 -4.83
CA ASN A 58 -13.30 5.19 -3.99
C ASN A 58 -13.27 4.22 -2.80
N SER A 59 -12.82 3.00 -3.01
CA SER A 59 -12.81 1.99 -1.95
C SER A 59 -11.73 0.95 -2.16
N ILE A 60 -11.31 0.34 -1.06
CA ILE A 60 -10.32 -0.75 -1.07
C ILE A 60 -10.80 -1.81 -0.11
N GLU A 61 -10.79 -3.06 -0.55
CA GLU A 61 -11.09 -4.22 0.29
C GLU A 61 -9.89 -5.17 0.29
N TYR A 62 -9.61 -5.76 1.43
CA TYR A 62 -8.46 -6.64 1.63
C TYR A 62 -8.94 -8.05 1.93
N SER A 63 -8.31 -9.04 1.28
CA SER A 63 -8.50 -10.43 1.63
C SER A 63 -7.14 -11.05 1.92
N TYR A 64 -6.77 -11.06 3.18
CA TYR A 64 -5.49 -11.65 3.61
C TYR A 64 -5.46 -13.15 3.36
N LEU A 65 -6.59 -13.80 3.47
CA LEU A 65 -6.68 -15.24 3.26
C LEU A 65 -6.37 -15.62 1.80
N THR A 66 -6.79 -14.80 0.86
CA THR A 66 -6.61 -15.08 -0.58
C THR A 66 -5.50 -14.26 -1.21
N ASN A 67 -4.80 -13.43 -0.43
CA ASN A 67 -3.73 -12.55 -0.90
C ASN A 67 -4.19 -11.57 -1.99
N LYS A 68 -5.41 -11.05 -1.86
CA LYS A 68 -5.99 -10.15 -2.87
C LYS A 68 -6.44 -8.84 -2.26
N ILE A 69 -6.39 -7.78 -3.08
CA ILE A 69 -7.05 -6.52 -2.77
C ILE A 69 -7.99 -6.19 -3.92
N LEU A 70 -9.10 -5.55 -3.60
CA LEU A 70 -10.08 -5.07 -4.56
C LEU A 70 -10.17 -3.56 -4.44
N ILE A 71 -9.92 -2.84 -5.55
CA ILE A 71 -9.99 -1.38 -5.59
C ILE A 71 -11.10 -0.99 -6.55
N GLU A 72 -12.02 -0.15 -6.06
CA GLU A 72 -13.04 0.49 -6.89
C GLU A 72 -12.64 1.95 -7.10
N TYR A 73 -12.76 2.42 -8.33
CA TYR A 73 -12.31 3.75 -8.70
C TYR A 73 -13.22 4.35 -9.78
N ASP A 74 -13.13 5.68 -9.93
CA ASP A 74 -13.88 6.40 -10.94
C ASP A 74 -13.21 6.20 -12.31
N LYS A 75 -13.86 5.44 -13.17
CA LYS A 75 -13.35 5.13 -14.52
C LYS A 75 -13.22 6.35 -15.42
N ALA A 76 -13.90 7.45 -15.08
CA ALA A 76 -13.76 8.70 -15.82
C ALA A 76 -12.45 9.43 -15.48
N LYS A 77 -11.84 9.09 -14.34
CA LYS A 77 -10.61 9.75 -13.85
C LYS A 77 -9.37 8.87 -13.95
N LEU A 78 -9.53 7.57 -13.81
CA LEU A 78 -8.40 6.63 -13.70
C LEU A 78 -8.58 5.43 -14.61
N LYS A 79 -7.43 4.88 -15.01
CA LYS A 79 -7.32 3.62 -15.76
C LYS A 79 -6.59 2.59 -14.89
N GLU A 80 -6.64 1.34 -15.30
CA GLU A 80 -5.95 0.25 -14.62
C GLU A 80 -4.47 0.58 -14.34
N GLN A 81 -3.76 1.09 -15.34
CA GLN A 81 -2.33 1.39 -15.19
C GLN A 81 -2.08 2.48 -14.14
N ASP A 82 -2.97 3.46 -14.03
CA ASP A 82 -2.85 4.51 -13.02
C ASP A 82 -2.87 3.93 -11.60
N ILE A 83 -3.70 2.92 -11.38
CA ILE A 83 -3.79 2.24 -10.08
C ILE A 83 -2.49 1.49 -9.78
N VAL A 84 -2.00 0.72 -10.73
CA VAL A 84 -0.74 -0.04 -10.58
C VAL A 84 0.43 0.91 -10.30
N ASP A 85 0.54 1.98 -11.08
CA ASP A 85 1.62 2.97 -10.93
C ASP A 85 1.56 3.65 -9.58
N TRP A 86 0.36 3.97 -9.10
CA TRP A 86 0.16 4.61 -7.80
C TRP A 86 0.61 3.70 -6.65
N LEU A 87 0.23 2.43 -6.69
CA LEU A 87 0.64 1.47 -5.68
C LEU A 87 2.15 1.28 -5.66
N ASN A 88 2.77 1.21 -6.83
CA ASN A 88 4.23 1.09 -6.94
C ASN A 88 4.93 2.32 -6.39
N LYS A 89 4.38 3.50 -6.61
CA LYS A 89 4.92 4.75 -6.10
C LYS A 89 4.90 4.79 -4.57
N ILE A 90 3.79 4.37 -3.98
CA ILE A 90 3.66 4.29 -2.52
C ILE A 90 4.75 3.38 -1.95
N TRP A 91 4.88 2.17 -2.48
CA TRP A 91 5.87 1.21 -1.99
C TRP A 91 7.30 1.70 -2.16
N LYS A 92 7.58 2.34 -3.28
CA LYS A 92 8.91 2.90 -3.51
C LYS A 92 9.29 3.92 -2.43
N ILE A 93 8.36 4.79 -2.08
CA ILE A 93 8.59 5.79 -1.03
C ILE A 93 8.83 5.12 0.32
N ILE A 94 8.05 4.09 0.65
CA ILE A 94 8.22 3.34 1.89
C ILE A 94 9.62 2.73 1.96
N VAL A 95 10.06 2.10 0.89
CA VAL A 95 11.38 1.44 0.85
C VAL A 95 12.51 2.46 0.86
N ASP A 96 12.36 3.58 0.15
CA ASP A 96 13.36 4.64 0.13
C ASP A 96 13.60 5.26 1.51
N ASN A 97 12.61 5.16 2.40
CA ASN A 97 12.70 5.66 3.78
C ASN A 97 12.96 4.55 4.79
N GLU A 98 13.47 3.40 4.36
CA GLU A 98 13.67 2.25 5.25
C GLU A 98 14.56 2.54 6.46
N GLU A 99 15.46 3.51 6.35
CA GLU A 99 16.35 3.91 7.45
C GLU A 99 15.57 4.43 8.66
N VAL A 100 14.36 4.95 8.47
CA VAL A 100 13.51 5.47 9.54
C VAL A 100 13.09 4.34 10.49
N TYR A 101 12.85 3.16 9.95
CA TYR A 101 12.41 2.00 10.73
C TYR A 101 13.45 0.88 10.75
N GLN A 102 14.64 1.16 10.27
CA GLN A 102 15.75 0.20 10.32
C GLN A 102 16.08 -0.14 11.77
N GLY A 103 16.10 -1.43 12.08
CA GLY A 103 16.38 -1.89 13.44
C GLY A 103 15.18 -1.89 14.36
N MET A 104 14.04 -1.36 13.95
CA MET A 104 12.82 -1.40 14.76
C MET A 104 12.22 -2.80 14.76
N SER A 105 11.66 -3.19 15.92
CA SER A 105 10.82 -4.36 16.02
C SER A 105 9.44 -4.06 15.46
N VAL A 106 8.64 -5.11 15.24
CA VAL A 106 7.24 -4.92 14.81
C VAL A 106 6.47 -4.10 15.86
N ASP A 107 6.73 -4.34 17.15
CA ASP A 107 6.08 -3.58 18.23
C ASP A 107 6.42 -2.10 18.19
N GLU A 108 7.67 -1.76 17.91
CA GLU A 108 8.09 -0.36 17.81
C GLU A 108 7.44 0.33 16.61
N VAL A 109 7.34 -0.37 15.47
CA VAL A 109 6.67 0.16 14.30
C VAL A 109 5.19 0.35 14.58
N ASP A 110 4.55 -0.62 15.25
CA ASP A 110 3.14 -0.55 15.65
C ASP A 110 2.85 0.71 16.47
N LYS A 111 3.71 1.04 17.42
CA LYS A 111 3.55 2.24 18.27
C LYS A 111 3.72 3.54 17.50
N ASN A 112 4.42 3.51 16.38
CA ASN A 112 4.75 4.71 15.60
C ASN A 112 4.01 4.80 14.26
N VAL A 113 3.00 3.96 14.04
CA VAL A 113 2.28 3.88 12.77
C VAL A 113 1.70 5.23 12.35
N LYS A 114 1.08 5.95 13.28
CA LYS A 114 0.49 7.27 12.98
C LYS A 114 1.55 8.25 12.47
N LYS A 115 2.71 8.26 13.09
CA LYS A 115 3.83 9.13 12.69
C LYS A 115 4.30 8.77 11.28
N PHE A 116 4.45 7.49 10.99
CA PHE A 116 4.85 7.03 9.67
C PHE A 116 3.80 7.37 8.62
N TYR A 117 2.52 7.22 8.96
CA TYR A 117 1.43 7.61 8.10
C TYR A 117 1.49 9.09 7.74
N GLU A 118 1.67 9.96 8.72
CA GLU A 118 1.74 11.41 8.51
C GLU A 118 2.94 11.80 7.64
N MET A 119 4.09 11.15 7.86
CA MET A 119 5.28 11.36 7.07
C MET A 119 5.07 10.95 5.62
N LEU A 120 4.52 9.76 5.40
CA LEU A 120 4.26 9.23 4.07
C LEU A 120 3.22 10.09 3.33
N LYS A 121 2.16 10.48 4.02
CA LYS A 121 1.12 11.35 3.48
C LYS A 121 1.70 12.68 3.01
N SER A 122 2.53 13.31 3.85
CA SER A 122 3.15 14.58 3.53
C SER A 122 4.03 14.46 2.29
N GLU A 123 4.81 13.40 2.18
CA GLU A 123 5.69 13.17 1.05
C GLU A 123 4.91 12.93 -0.24
N LEU A 124 3.84 12.15 -0.17
CA LEU A 124 2.98 11.88 -1.33
C LEU A 124 2.23 13.12 -1.78
N GLU A 125 1.70 13.91 -0.86
CA GLU A 125 1.00 15.16 -1.18
C GLU A 125 1.95 16.17 -1.82
N GLY A 126 3.19 16.26 -1.33
CA GLY A 126 4.19 17.09 -1.94
C GLY A 126 4.48 16.71 -3.39
N ARG A 127 4.57 15.41 -3.67
CA ARG A 127 4.81 14.91 -5.03
C ARG A 127 3.61 15.09 -5.96
N ILE A 128 2.38 15.01 -5.41
CA ILE A 128 1.15 15.21 -6.19
C ILE A 128 1.03 16.66 -6.61
N ASN A 129 1.47 17.59 -5.75
CA ASN A 129 1.35 19.03 -5.98
C ASN A 129 2.51 19.62 -6.81
N GLN A 130 3.43 18.79 -7.21
CA GLN A 130 4.49 19.15 -8.15
C GLN A 130 4.07 18.83 -9.61
#